data_2c73e63f5594fe3c06e9ec8ae5f4f469
#
_entry.id   2c73e63f5594fe3c06e9ec8ae5f4f469
#
_cell.length_a   1.000
_cell.length_b   1.000
_cell.length_c   1.000
_cell.angle_alpha   90.00
_cell.angle_beta   90.00
_cell.angle_gamma   90.00
#
_symmetry.space_group_name_H-M   'P 1'
#
loop_
_entity.id
_entity.type
_entity.pdbx_description
1 polymer ?
#
loop_
_entity_poly.entity_id
_entity_poly.type
_entity_poly.pdbx_seq_one_letter_code
_entity_poly.pdbx_strand_id
1 'polypeptide(L)'
;MSVDNSTGSTASAVTGDTTAPGRIVIENCAIATVDAGDTEYDSGHVVVAGNRIEAVGAGPAPAGLERVVRRIDGTGHLVTPGLVNTHHHFYQWITRGLAQECNLFDWLVTLYPVWAGIDDEMCHAAAQGSAAALLRSGCTTSTDHAYVFPKDGGDILGAEIRALAELGMRFQPTRGSMDLGTSQGGLPPDACVEDTDAALAATAEAIDRWHDASFDAMVRVTAAPCSPFSVTPELLRGAAELARSKGVRLHTHGAETVEEEAFCRERFGMGPTDYLESLGWLGEDVWMAHCIHMDDSDIAKFAATGTGVAHCPSSNARIAAGIARVPDMLAAGVPVGLGVDGAASNESGELGTELRNALLIARLRGGPGALTARQALRLGTAGGAKVLGREHEIGSLEPGKLADLAMWRVDDVLHSGIADPVAALVLGAAAPLTLLLVNGREVVEQGHLSRVDEEEIARNVSRAAARLRAK
;
A
#
# COMPACT_ATOMS: atom_id res chain seq x y z
N MET A 1 54.35 -30.14 -56.31
CA MET A 1 54.61 -28.86 -55.64
C MET A 1 53.31 -28.39 -55.01
N SER A 2 53.15 -28.68 -53.75
CA SER A 2 52.04 -28.27 -52.90
C SER A 2 52.43 -26.98 -52.19
N VAL A 3 51.58 -26.02 -52.22
CA VAL A 3 51.72 -24.84 -51.38
C VAL A 3 50.51 -24.78 -50.45
N ASP A 4 50.80 -25.00 -49.23
CA ASP A 4 49.89 -24.90 -48.08
C ASP A 4 49.74 -23.40 -47.70
N ASN A 5 48.53 -22.91 -47.50
CA ASN A 5 48.27 -21.57 -47.00
C ASN A 5 47.14 -21.63 -45.95
N SER A 6 47.49 -21.98 -44.73
CA SER A 6 46.66 -21.85 -43.54
C SER A 6 46.79 -20.44 -42.95
N THR A 7 45.79 -19.61 -43.14
CA THR A 7 45.61 -18.39 -42.34
C THR A 7 44.58 -18.66 -41.22
N GLY A 8 45.08 -18.90 -40.03
CA GLY A 8 44.26 -19.01 -38.82
C GLY A 8 43.72 -17.65 -38.42
N SER A 9 42.41 -17.48 -38.50
CA SER A 9 41.68 -16.38 -37.86
C SER A 9 41.31 -16.83 -36.45
N THR A 10 41.99 -16.28 -35.45
CA THR A 10 41.61 -16.41 -34.06
C THR A 10 40.44 -15.48 -33.80
N ALA A 11 39.22 -16.00 -33.89
CA ALA A 11 38.06 -15.33 -33.30
C ALA A 11 38.15 -15.41 -31.77
N SER A 12 38.47 -14.29 -31.14
CA SER A 12 38.36 -14.15 -29.69
C SER A 12 36.90 -14.24 -29.27
N ALA A 13 36.49 -15.38 -28.73
CA ALA A 13 35.19 -15.55 -28.13
C ALA A 13 35.17 -14.71 -26.82
N VAL A 14 34.51 -13.59 -26.86
CA VAL A 14 34.12 -12.86 -25.63
C VAL A 14 33.07 -13.73 -24.94
N THR A 15 33.50 -14.54 -24.00
CA THR A 15 32.60 -15.24 -23.07
C THR A 15 32.05 -14.21 -22.07
N GLY A 16 30.99 -13.49 -22.47
CA GLY A 16 30.21 -12.68 -21.52
C GLY A 16 29.64 -13.60 -20.44
N ASP A 17 29.84 -13.27 -19.20
CA ASP A 17 29.23 -13.95 -18.05
C ASP A 17 27.71 -13.97 -18.24
N THR A 18 27.15 -15.13 -18.57
CA THR A 18 25.70 -15.30 -18.83
C THR A 18 24.86 -15.25 -17.57
N THR A 19 25.48 -15.14 -16.39
CA THR A 19 24.82 -15.11 -15.08
C THR A 19 24.42 -13.69 -14.62
N ALA A 20 25.02 -12.63 -15.17
CA ALA A 20 24.71 -11.27 -14.76
C ALA A 20 23.31 -10.83 -15.25
N PRO A 21 22.52 -10.11 -14.43
CA PRO A 21 21.16 -9.70 -14.79
C PRO A 21 21.15 -8.70 -15.95
N GLY A 22 20.05 -8.70 -16.73
CA GLY A 22 19.78 -7.67 -17.74
C GLY A 22 19.53 -6.30 -17.06
N ARG A 23 19.88 -5.22 -17.77
CA ARG A 23 19.69 -3.85 -17.27
C ARG A 23 18.56 -3.13 -18.02
N ILE A 24 17.74 -2.39 -17.25
CA ILE A 24 16.83 -1.37 -17.79
C ILE A 24 17.46 -0.01 -17.44
N VAL A 25 17.58 0.88 -18.42
CA VAL A 25 18.11 2.23 -18.26
C VAL A 25 17.02 3.23 -18.59
N ILE A 26 16.66 4.09 -17.65
CA ILE A 26 15.77 5.23 -17.85
C ILE A 26 16.66 6.48 -17.79
N GLU A 27 16.60 7.36 -18.78
CA GLU A 27 17.43 8.57 -18.82
C GLU A 27 16.67 9.77 -19.40
N ASN A 28 17.24 10.97 -19.29
CA ASN A 28 16.64 12.23 -19.71
C ASN A 28 15.35 12.60 -18.95
N CYS A 29 15.14 12.10 -17.74
CA CYS A 29 13.96 12.34 -16.94
C CYS A 29 14.24 13.23 -15.73
N ALA A 30 13.23 13.95 -15.25
CA ALA A 30 13.25 14.48 -13.89
C ALA A 30 13.16 13.31 -12.90
N ILE A 31 13.83 13.43 -11.75
CA ILE A 31 13.85 12.39 -10.73
C ILE A 31 13.63 13.01 -9.36
N ALA A 32 12.69 12.46 -8.58
CA ALA A 32 12.57 12.68 -7.15
C ALA A 32 12.93 11.38 -6.42
N THR A 33 14.09 11.32 -5.79
CA THR A 33 14.57 10.09 -5.15
C THR A 33 13.83 9.75 -3.88
N VAL A 34 13.30 10.75 -3.19
CA VAL A 34 12.67 10.64 -1.87
C VAL A 34 13.58 9.97 -0.82
N ASP A 35 14.90 10.10 -1.01
CA ASP A 35 15.90 9.68 -0.04
C ASP A 35 15.89 10.57 1.22
N ALA A 36 16.79 10.34 2.15
CA ALA A 36 16.88 11.15 3.38
C ALA A 36 17.24 12.62 3.11
N GLY A 37 17.86 12.92 1.97
CA GLY A 37 18.25 14.27 1.56
C GLY A 37 17.22 14.97 0.67
N ASP A 38 16.10 14.33 0.31
CA ASP A 38 15.14 14.82 -0.69
C ASP A 38 15.83 15.18 -2.02
N THR A 39 16.78 14.34 -2.46
CA THR A 39 17.57 14.57 -3.66
C THR A 39 16.70 14.58 -4.90
N GLU A 40 16.82 15.62 -5.73
CA GLU A 40 16.11 15.77 -7.00
C GLU A 40 17.08 16.07 -8.14
N TYR A 41 16.74 15.61 -9.33
CA TYR A 41 17.47 15.88 -10.56
C TYR A 41 16.51 16.40 -11.64
N ASP A 42 16.80 17.57 -12.20
CA ASP A 42 16.01 18.12 -13.33
C ASP A 42 16.12 17.26 -14.60
N SER A 43 17.28 16.61 -14.78
CA SER A 43 17.54 15.63 -15.83
C SER A 43 18.54 14.61 -15.30
N GLY A 44 18.13 13.36 -15.24
CA GLY A 44 18.93 12.30 -14.64
C GLY A 44 18.70 10.95 -15.29
N HIS A 45 19.23 9.92 -14.63
CA HIS A 45 19.11 8.53 -15.02
C HIS A 45 18.84 7.62 -13.83
N VAL A 46 18.13 6.52 -14.09
CA VAL A 46 18.00 5.37 -13.21
C VAL A 46 18.44 4.12 -13.96
N VAL A 47 19.34 3.33 -13.38
CA VAL A 47 19.77 2.04 -13.90
C VAL A 47 19.26 0.95 -12.98
N VAL A 48 18.49 0.03 -13.54
CA VAL A 48 17.98 -1.15 -12.85
C VAL A 48 18.71 -2.38 -13.35
N ALA A 49 19.24 -3.22 -12.44
CA ALA A 49 19.87 -4.49 -12.76
C ALA A 49 19.14 -5.62 -12.02
N GLY A 50 18.45 -6.46 -12.79
CA GLY A 50 17.57 -7.48 -12.21
C GLY A 50 16.44 -6.85 -11.41
N ASN A 51 16.37 -7.14 -10.11
CA ASN A 51 15.35 -6.57 -9.23
C ASN A 51 15.85 -5.37 -8.38
N ARG A 52 17.05 -4.82 -8.67
CA ARG A 52 17.64 -3.76 -7.85
C ARG A 52 17.96 -2.50 -8.64
N ILE A 53 17.90 -1.39 -7.96
CA ILE A 53 18.45 -0.12 -8.43
C ILE A 53 19.97 -0.22 -8.35
N GLU A 54 20.66 -0.13 -9.51
CA GLU A 54 22.12 -0.14 -9.59
C GLU A 54 22.71 1.27 -9.49
N ALA A 55 22.08 2.24 -10.12
CA ALA A 55 22.51 3.64 -10.10
C ALA A 55 21.34 4.61 -10.26
N VAL A 56 21.46 5.76 -9.61
CA VAL A 56 20.62 6.95 -9.80
C VAL A 56 21.53 8.16 -9.79
N GLY A 57 21.33 9.12 -10.69
CA GLY A 57 22.15 10.32 -10.72
C GLY A 57 21.76 11.34 -11.78
N ALA A 58 22.45 12.50 -11.74
CA ALA A 58 22.28 13.57 -12.73
C ALA A 58 22.85 13.19 -14.10
N GLY A 59 22.25 13.74 -15.15
CA GLY A 59 22.73 13.61 -16.54
C GLY A 59 22.54 12.19 -17.11
N PRO A 60 23.32 11.84 -18.17
CA PRO A 60 23.18 10.55 -18.84
C PRO A 60 23.65 9.40 -17.96
N ALA A 61 23.14 8.21 -18.24
CA ALA A 61 23.58 6.99 -17.59
C ALA A 61 25.08 6.72 -17.81
N PRO A 62 25.79 6.02 -16.88
CA PRO A 62 27.19 5.68 -17.03
C PRO A 62 27.50 5.03 -18.38
N ALA A 63 28.63 5.43 -18.99
CA ALA A 63 29.10 4.80 -20.22
C ALA A 63 29.57 3.36 -19.98
N GLY A 64 29.45 2.49 -20.99
CA GLY A 64 29.96 1.12 -20.91
C GLY A 64 29.09 0.15 -20.14
N LEU A 65 27.82 0.50 -19.86
CA LEU A 65 26.89 -0.47 -19.27
C LEU A 65 26.68 -1.67 -20.22
N GLU A 66 27.00 -2.85 -19.72
CA GLU A 66 26.81 -4.10 -20.48
C GLU A 66 25.40 -4.67 -20.26
N ARG A 67 24.93 -5.50 -21.21
CA ARG A 67 23.65 -6.21 -21.14
C ARG A 67 22.44 -5.30 -20.88
N VAL A 68 22.42 -4.12 -21.49
CA VAL A 68 21.24 -3.25 -21.49
C VAL A 68 20.17 -3.89 -22.38
N VAL A 69 19.11 -4.41 -21.77
CA VAL A 69 17.99 -5.07 -22.47
C VAL A 69 16.91 -4.06 -22.88
N ARG A 70 16.82 -2.94 -22.17
CA ARG A 70 15.88 -1.86 -22.48
C ARG A 70 16.49 -0.50 -22.11
N ARG A 71 16.35 0.47 -23.02
CA ARG A 71 16.69 1.88 -22.79
C ARG A 71 15.44 2.71 -23.04
N ILE A 72 15.09 3.56 -22.09
CA ILE A 72 13.87 4.36 -22.09
C ILE A 72 14.26 5.83 -22.03
N ASP A 73 13.80 6.60 -23.01
CA ASP A 73 13.90 8.06 -22.99
C ASP A 73 12.76 8.64 -22.13
N GLY A 74 13.12 9.24 -21.02
CA GLY A 74 12.22 9.83 -20.04
C GLY A 74 11.97 11.33 -20.24
N THR A 75 12.27 11.88 -21.42
CA THR A 75 11.99 13.29 -21.72
C THR A 75 10.52 13.62 -21.42
N GLY A 76 10.26 14.68 -20.64
CA GLY A 76 8.91 15.07 -20.23
C GLY A 76 8.31 14.24 -19.09
N HIS A 77 9.11 13.39 -18.45
CA HIS A 77 8.64 12.53 -17.35
C HIS A 77 9.33 12.83 -16.02
N LEU A 78 8.62 12.52 -14.95
CA LEU A 78 9.15 12.43 -13.59
C LEU A 78 9.24 10.94 -13.18
N VAL A 79 10.41 10.55 -12.66
CA VAL A 79 10.58 9.21 -12.05
C VAL A 79 10.60 9.37 -10.53
N THR A 80 9.80 8.55 -9.85
CA THR A 80 9.68 8.48 -8.39
C THR A 80 9.83 7.05 -7.91
N PRO A 81 10.05 6.80 -6.61
CA PRO A 81 9.75 5.49 -6.04
C PRO A 81 8.30 5.11 -6.34
N GLY A 82 8.01 3.83 -6.45
CA GLY A 82 6.65 3.34 -6.48
C GLY A 82 5.90 3.70 -5.19
N LEU A 83 4.61 4.01 -5.32
CA LEU A 83 3.79 4.35 -4.16
C LEU A 83 3.56 3.12 -3.29
N VAL A 84 3.39 3.34 -1.98
CA VAL A 84 3.21 2.31 -0.95
C VAL A 84 1.90 2.58 -0.22
N ASN A 85 0.94 1.69 -0.40
CA ASN A 85 -0.38 1.76 0.23
C ASN A 85 -0.36 1.03 1.57
N THR A 86 -0.67 1.73 2.67
CA THR A 86 -0.55 1.24 4.04
C THR A 86 -1.87 0.78 4.66
N HIS A 87 -3.00 0.89 3.93
CA HIS A 87 -4.32 0.43 4.38
C HIS A 87 -5.28 0.25 3.22
N HIS A 88 -5.97 -0.89 3.20
CA HIS A 88 -7.01 -1.25 2.22
C HIS A 88 -7.94 -2.32 2.78
N HIS A 89 -9.08 -2.56 2.08
CA HIS A 89 -10.00 -3.70 2.23
C HIS A 89 -10.39 -4.18 0.83
N PHE A 90 -9.65 -5.10 0.25
CA PHE A 90 -9.80 -5.48 -1.16
C PHE A 90 -11.18 -6.05 -1.49
N TYR A 91 -11.75 -6.85 -0.59
CA TYR A 91 -13.09 -7.43 -0.80
C TYR A 91 -14.20 -6.37 -1.00
N GLN A 92 -13.99 -5.14 -0.50
CA GLN A 92 -14.96 -4.06 -0.63
C GLN A 92 -15.10 -3.53 -2.07
N TRP A 93 -14.17 -3.88 -2.99
CA TRP A 93 -14.23 -3.44 -4.38
C TRP A 93 -15.55 -3.78 -5.08
N ILE A 94 -16.19 -4.89 -4.73
CA ILE A 94 -17.47 -5.31 -5.29
C ILE A 94 -18.70 -4.71 -4.60
N THR A 95 -18.51 -3.83 -3.61
CA THR A 95 -19.58 -3.12 -2.90
C THR A 95 -19.45 -1.59 -3.01
N ARG A 96 -18.63 -1.09 -3.94
CA ARG A 96 -18.48 0.35 -4.21
C ARG A 96 -19.81 1.03 -4.48
N GLY A 97 -19.97 2.25 -3.98
CA GLY A 97 -21.15 3.08 -4.18
C GLY A 97 -22.36 2.67 -3.32
N LEU A 98 -22.20 1.74 -2.38
CA LEU A 98 -23.25 1.44 -1.39
C LEU A 98 -23.09 2.34 -0.15
N ALA A 99 -24.18 2.51 0.61
CA ALA A 99 -24.21 3.26 1.89
C ALA A 99 -23.56 4.67 1.80
N GLN A 100 -23.90 5.42 0.74
CA GLN A 100 -23.21 6.67 0.37
C GLN A 100 -23.38 7.80 1.41
N GLU A 101 -24.45 7.81 2.19
CA GLU A 101 -24.82 8.91 3.09
C GLU A 101 -24.71 8.51 4.57
N CYS A 102 -23.90 7.46 4.87
CA CYS A 102 -23.73 6.93 6.21
C CYS A 102 -22.42 7.43 6.86
N ASN A 103 -22.44 7.66 8.19
CA ASN A 103 -21.23 7.69 9.02
C ASN A 103 -20.69 6.26 9.18
N LEU A 104 -19.53 6.09 9.84
CA LEU A 104 -18.87 4.79 9.97
C LEU A 104 -19.79 3.70 10.53
N PHE A 105 -20.47 3.95 11.67
CA PHE A 105 -21.24 2.90 12.35
C PHE A 105 -22.47 2.50 11.55
N ASP A 106 -23.22 3.46 10.99
CA ASP A 106 -24.36 3.18 10.12
C ASP A 106 -23.93 2.49 8.82
N TRP A 107 -22.76 2.86 8.29
CA TRP A 107 -22.14 2.26 7.13
C TRP A 107 -21.76 0.79 7.38
N LEU A 108 -21.12 0.48 8.53
CA LEU A 108 -20.78 -0.88 8.94
C LEU A 108 -22.03 -1.74 9.18
N VAL A 109 -23.01 -1.23 9.90
CA VAL A 109 -24.29 -1.95 10.13
C VAL A 109 -24.99 -2.28 8.82
N THR A 110 -24.91 -1.39 7.82
CA THR A 110 -25.51 -1.61 6.50
C THR A 110 -24.72 -2.66 5.69
N LEU A 111 -23.39 -2.65 5.75
CA LEU A 111 -22.54 -3.45 4.87
C LEU A 111 -22.09 -4.79 5.43
N TYR A 112 -21.97 -4.95 6.74
CA TYR A 112 -21.62 -6.25 7.35
C TYR A 112 -22.52 -7.41 6.88
N PRO A 113 -23.87 -7.27 6.83
CA PRO A 113 -24.72 -8.34 6.31
C PRO A 113 -24.45 -8.69 4.84
N VAL A 114 -24.05 -7.69 4.03
CA VAL A 114 -23.66 -7.90 2.63
C VAL A 114 -22.33 -8.67 2.57
N TRP A 115 -21.33 -8.23 3.35
CA TRP A 115 -20.01 -8.85 3.37
C TRP A 115 -20.02 -10.27 3.97
N ALA A 116 -20.97 -10.59 4.83
CA ALA A 116 -21.17 -11.97 5.30
C ALA A 116 -21.47 -12.97 4.16
N GLY A 117 -21.85 -12.47 2.99
CA GLY A 117 -22.10 -13.28 1.78
C GLY A 117 -20.90 -13.47 0.85
N ILE A 118 -19.72 -12.94 1.16
CA ILE A 118 -18.53 -13.08 0.29
C ILE A 118 -17.97 -14.51 0.34
N ASP A 119 -17.27 -14.87 -0.73
CA ASP A 119 -16.49 -16.10 -0.83
C ASP A 119 -15.17 -15.84 -1.54
N ASP A 120 -14.29 -16.83 -1.59
CA ASP A 120 -12.93 -16.70 -2.13
C ASP A 120 -12.88 -16.36 -3.62
N GLU A 121 -13.83 -16.81 -4.44
CA GLU A 121 -13.92 -16.40 -5.84
C GLU A 121 -14.29 -14.91 -5.97
N MET A 122 -15.21 -14.42 -5.12
CA MET A 122 -15.59 -13.01 -5.07
C MET A 122 -14.41 -12.15 -4.58
N CYS A 123 -13.68 -12.61 -3.55
CA CYS A 123 -12.51 -11.91 -3.03
C CYS A 123 -11.37 -11.87 -4.03
N HIS A 124 -11.11 -12.96 -4.77
CA HIS A 124 -10.13 -12.97 -5.86
C HIS A 124 -10.44 -11.89 -6.92
N ALA A 125 -11.69 -11.87 -7.41
CA ALA A 125 -12.09 -10.86 -8.39
C ALA A 125 -12.02 -9.43 -7.84
N ALA A 126 -12.43 -9.22 -6.59
CA ALA A 126 -12.36 -7.92 -5.92
C ALA A 126 -10.90 -7.46 -5.76
N ALA A 127 -10.01 -8.36 -5.32
CA ALA A 127 -8.58 -8.07 -5.17
C ALA A 127 -7.90 -7.75 -6.51
N GLN A 128 -8.26 -8.46 -7.61
CA GLN A 128 -7.77 -8.11 -8.95
C GLN A 128 -8.21 -6.68 -9.33
N GLY A 129 -9.48 -6.32 -9.11
CA GLY A 129 -9.98 -4.99 -9.41
C GLY A 129 -9.32 -3.87 -8.60
N SER A 130 -9.18 -4.07 -7.29
CA SER A 130 -8.49 -3.14 -6.39
C SER A 130 -7.01 -2.97 -6.76
N ALA A 131 -6.29 -4.09 -6.92
CA ALA A 131 -4.88 -4.07 -7.28
C ALA A 131 -4.64 -3.44 -8.67
N ALA A 132 -5.54 -3.64 -9.62
CA ALA A 132 -5.49 -2.98 -10.93
C ALA A 132 -5.55 -1.45 -10.80
N ALA A 133 -6.46 -0.91 -9.98
CA ALA A 133 -6.56 0.52 -9.72
C ALA A 133 -5.30 1.06 -9.02
N LEU A 134 -4.80 0.35 -8.01
CA LEU A 134 -3.56 0.70 -7.31
C LEU A 134 -2.35 0.73 -8.25
N LEU A 135 -2.11 -0.33 -9.03
CA LEU A 135 -1.00 -0.40 -9.98
C LEU A 135 -1.08 0.72 -11.01
N ARG A 136 -2.26 0.97 -11.60
CA ARG A 136 -2.46 2.05 -12.58
C ARG A 136 -2.30 3.45 -11.99
N SER A 137 -2.39 3.59 -10.67
CA SER A 137 -2.11 4.83 -9.93
C SER A 137 -0.70 4.89 -9.35
N GLY A 138 0.23 4.02 -9.81
CA GLY A 138 1.65 4.05 -9.46
C GLY A 138 2.03 3.33 -8.17
N CYS A 139 1.11 2.58 -7.56
CA CYS A 139 1.35 1.82 -6.34
C CYS A 139 2.04 0.49 -6.65
N THR A 140 3.20 0.23 -6.04
CA THR A 140 3.97 -1.00 -6.21
C THR A 140 3.78 -1.99 -5.08
N THR A 141 3.44 -1.48 -3.89
CA THR A 141 3.28 -2.26 -2.66
C THR A 141 1.99 -1.88 -1.96
N SER A 142 1.16 -2.85 -1.62
CA SER A 142 -0.05 -2.63 -0.84
C SER A 142 -0.12 -3.57 0.35
N THR A 143 -0.65 -3.08 1.46
CA THR A 143 -1.29 -3.93 2.48
C THR A 143 -2.77 -4.08 2.15
N ASP A 144 -3.40 -5.05 2.80
CA ASP A 144 -4.84 -5.22 2.89
C ASP A 144 -5.21 -5.51 4.34
N HIS A 145 -6.44 -5.19 4.73
CA HIS A 145 -7.00 -5.56 6.03
C HIS A 145 -8.25 -6.42 5.81
N ALA A 146 -8.03 -7.70 5.43
CA ALA A 146 -9.09 -8.69 5.36
C ALA A 146 -9.49 -9.10 6.78
N TYR A 147 -10.71 -8.83 7.19
CA TYR A 147 -11.22 -9.16 8.53
C TYR A 147 -12.60 -9.83 8.53
N VAL A 148 -13.21 -10.03 7.37
CA VAL A 148 -14.47 -10.75 7.22
C VAL A 148 -14.18 -12.13 6.61
N PHE A 149 -14.33 -13.18 7.43
CA PHE A 149 -14.09 -14.57 7.04
C PHE A 149 -15.37 -15.38 7.28
N PRO A 150 -16.35 -15.35 6.35
CA PRO A 150 -17.57 -16.15 6.48
C PRO A 150 -17.24 -17.64 6.55
N LYS A 151 -18.00 -18.39 7.36
CA LYS A 151 -17.73 -19.80 7.68
C LYS A 151 -17.61 -20.69 6.44
N ASP A 152 -18.39 -20.40 5.40
CA ASP A 152 -18.40 -21.13 4.12
C ASP A 152 -17.73 -20.33 2.99
N GLY A 153 -16.90 -19.32 3.33
CA GLY A 153 -16.28 -18.38 2.39
C GLY A 153 -15.07 -18.93 1.63
N GLY A 154 -14.55 -20.09 2.00
CA GLY A 154 -13.35 -20.68 1.38
C GLY A 154 -12.04 -20.03 1.85
N ASP A 155 -10.99 -20.09 1.01
CA ASP A 155 -9.64 -19.57 1.29
C ASP A 155 -9.53 -18.09 0.83
N ILE A 156 -10.22 -17.18 1.54
CA ILE A 156 -10.30 -15.74 1.21
C ILE A 156 -8.91 -15.12 1.13
N LEU A 157 -8.07 -15.27 2.16
CA LEU A 157 -6.73 -14.67 2.19
C LEU A 157 -5.84 -15.24 1.08
N GLY A 158 -5.89 -16.55 0.85
CA GLY A 158 -5.16 -17.17 -0.25
C GLY A 158 -5.65 -16.70 -1.63
N ALA A 159 -6.94 -16.40 -1.77
CA ALA A 159 -7.50 -15.84 -3.01
C ALA A 159 -6.95 -14.45 -3.32
N GLU A 160 -6.86 -13.56 -2.32
CA GLU A 160 -6.25 -12.24 -2.45
C GLU A 160 -4.76 -12.32 -2.78
N ILE A 161 -4.00 -13.19 -2.08
CA ILE A 161 -2.58 -13.38 -2.34
C ILE A 161 -2.34 -13.87 -3.79
N ARG A 162 -3.16 -14.81 -4.28
CA ARG A 162 -3.07 -15.27 -5.67
C ARG A 162 -3.39 -14.16 -6.67
N ALA A 163 -4.44 -13.38 -6.44
CA ALA A 163 -4.82 -12.26 -7.29
C ALA A 163 -3.68 -11.25 -7.47
N LEU A 164 -3.02 -10.85 -6.38
CA LEU A 164 -1.93 -9.89 -6.46
C LEU A 164 -0.66 -10.48 -7.08
N ALA A 165 -0.39 -11.76 -6.86
CA ALA A 165 0.72 -12.46 -7.51
C ALA A 165 0.55 -12.52 -9.04
N GLU A 166 -0.67 -12.70 -9.56
CA GLU A 166 -1.00 -12.67 -10.98
C GLU A 166 -0.70 -11.31 -11.61
N LEU A 167 -1.05 -10.22 -10.90
CA LEU A 167 -0.77 -8.86 -11.34
C LEU A 167 0.71 -8.46 -11.15
N GLY A 168 1.44 -9.18 -10.28
CA GLY A 168 2.84 -8.90 -9.96
C GLY A 168 3.05 -7.78 -8.96
N MET A 169 2.05 -7.46 -8.14
CA MET A 169 2.12 -6.47 -7.08
C MET A 169 2.78 -7.04 -5.82
N ARG A 170 3.62 -6.25 -5.12
CA ARG A 170 4.14 -6.61 -3.80
C ARG A 170 3.03 -6.46 -2.77
N PHE A 171 2.86 -7.47 -1.90
CA PHE A 171 1.71 -7.54 -1.02
C PHE A 171 2.09 -7.82 0.44
N GLN A 172 1.50 -7.04 1.33
CA GLN A 172 1.55 -7.27 2.77
C GLN A 172 0.13 -7.57 3.29
N PRO A 173 -0.41 -8.78 3.00
CA PRO A 173 -1.74 -9.16 3.47
C PRO A 173 -1.79 -9.18 4.98
N THR A 174 -2.97 -8.88 5.53
CA THR A 174 -3.24 -9.10 6.93
C THR A 174 -4.23 -10.25 7.11
N ARG A 175 -4.00 -11.13 8.07
CA ARG A 175 -5.04 -11.99 8.61
C ARG A 175 -5.75 -11.21 9.71
N GLY A 176 -6.80 -10.49 9.32
CA GLY A 176 -7.67 -9.76 10.23
C GLY A 176 -8.61 -10.72 10.98
N SER A 177 -9.26 -10.21 12.01
CA SER A 177 -10.19 -11.02 12.82
C SER A 177 -11.16 -10.13 13.59
N MET A 178 -12.33 -10.67 13.89
CA MET A 178 -13.34 -10.11 14.77
C MET A 178 -13.92 -11.23 15.64
N ASP A 179 -14.03 -11.03 16.94
CA ASP A 179 -14.60 -12.01 17.88
C ASP A 179 -15.64 -11.40 18.83
N LEU A 180 -15.97 -10.10 18.64
CA LEU A 180 -16.94 -9.39 19.45
C LEU A 180 -18.18 -9.05 18.61
N GLY A 181 -19.18 -9.94 18.62
CA GLY A 181 -20.44 -9.77 17.90
C GLY A 181 -21.50 -8.97 18.68
N THR A 182 -22.62 -8.69 17.98
CA THR A 182 -23.75 -7.92 18.58
C THR A 182 -24.32 -8.59 19.82
N SER A 183 -24.35 -9.91 19.90
CA SER A 183 -24.80 -10.63 21.10
C SER A 183 -23.93 -10.41 22.35
N GLN A 184 -22.68 -9.94 22.14
CA GLN A 184 -21.71 -9.65 23.19
C GLN A 184 -21.46 -8.14 23.35
N GLY A 185 -22.25 -7.31 22.66
CA GLY A 185 -22.17 -5.84 22.71
C GLY A 185 -21.12 -5.23 21.78
N GLY A 186 -20.66 -5.98 20.78
CA GLY A 186 -19.90 -5.49 19.64
C GLY A 186 -20.80 -4.95 18.53
N LEU A 187 -20.20 -4.41 17.46
CA LEU A 187 -20.92 -3.87 16.31
C LEU A 187 -21.23 -4.91 15.21
N PRO A 188 -20.30 -5.83 14.85
CA PRO A 188 -20.54 -6.77 13.76
C PRO A 188 -21.61 -7.81 14.12
N PRO A 189 -22.45 -8.27 13.14
CA PRO A 189 -23.33 -9.42 13.34
C PRO A 189 -22.54 -10.66 13.77
N ASP A 190 -23.16 -11.52 14.59
CA ASP A 190 -22.52 -12.76 15.08
C ASP A 190 -22.07 -13.70 13.95
N ALA A 191 -22.69 -13.61 12.77
CA ALA A 191 -22.29 -14.35 11.58
C ALA A 191 -20.95 -13.88 10.95
N CYS A 192 -20.46 -12.71 11.34
CA CYS A 192 -19.21 -12.12 10.84
C CYS A 192 -18.03 -12.29 11.82
N VAL A 193 -18.25 -12.89 13.01
CA VAL A 193 -17.21 -13.06 14.02
C VAL A 193 -16.77 -14.51 14.13
N GLU A 194 -15.55 -14.69 14.58
CA GLU A 194 -14.91 -16.00 14.82
C GLU A 194 -14.78 -16.26 16.32
N ASP A 195 -14.50 -17.51 16.69
CA ASP A 195 -14.02 -17.83 18.03
C ASP A 195 -12.58 -17.31 18.21
N THR A 196 -12.24 -16.77 19.39
CA THR A 196 -10.94 -16.16 19.68
C THR A 196 -9.78 -17.11 19.40
N ASP A 197 -9.84 -18.36 19.88
CA ASP A 197 -8.77 -19.35 19.70
C ASP A 197 -8.67 -19.76 18.23
N ALA A 198 -9.81 -19.90 17.54
CA ALA A 198 -9.84 -20.22 16.11
C ALA A 198 -9.23 -19.09 15.26
N ALA A 199 -9.52 -17.81 15.59
CA ALA A 199 -8.95 -16.66 14.90
C ALA A 199 -7.42 -16.57 15.07
N LEU A 200 -6.92 -16.81 16.29
CA LEU A 200 -5.48 -16.87 16.58
C LEU A 200 -4.79 -18.02 15.85
N ALA A 201 -5.40 -19.21 15.85
CA ALA A 201 -4.88 -20.37 15.13
C ALA A 201 -4.82 -20.13 13.61
N ALA A 202 -5.87 -19.56 13.02
CA ALA A 202 -5.91 -19.22 11.60
C ALA A 202 -4.88 -18.12 11.24
N THR A 203 -4.64 -17.17 12.13
CA THR A 203 -3.59 -16.15 11.95
C THR A 203 -2.20 -16.80 11.98
N ALA A 204 -1.94 -17.73 12.91
CA ALA A 204 -0.68 -18.46 12.97
C ALA A 204 -0.45 -19.30 11.70
N GLU A 205 -1.49 -20.00 11.21
CA GLU A 205 -1.44 -20.79 9.97
C GLU A 205 -1.14 -19.90 8.75
N ALA A 206 -1.79 -18.74 8.64
CA ALA A 206 -1.56 -17.80 7.55
C ALA A 206 -0.12 -17.30 7.53
N ILE A 207 0.46 -16.98 8.70
CA ILE A 207 1.87 -16.58 8.82
C ILE A 207 2.77 -17.73 8.39
N ASP A 208 2.58 -18.93 8.91
CA ASP A 208 3.42 -20.09 8.60
C ASP A 208 3.36 -20.49 7.12
N ARG A 209 2.23 -20.27 6.47
CA ARG A 209 2.00 -20.63 5.06
C ARG A 209 2.54 -19.60 4.06
N TRP A 210 2.41 -18.31 4.37
CA TRP A 210 2.59 -17.26 3.37
C TRP A 210 3.67 -16.23 3.68
N HIS A 211 4.11 -16.10 4.95
CA HIS A 211 5.07 -15.07 5.32
C HIS A 211 6.46 -15.41 4.82
N ASP A 212 7.07 -14.48 4.06
CA ASP A 212 8.47 -14.52 3.64
C ASP A 212 9.21 -13.31 4.23
N ALA A 213 10.20 -13.55 5.10
CA ALA A 213 11.00 -12.51 5.75
C ALA A 213 12.20 -12.04 4.91
N SER A 214 12.41 -12.61 3.70
CA SER A 214 13.55 -12.24 2.85
C SER A 214 13.48 -10.78 2.38
N PHE A 215 14.62 -10.19 2.05
CA PHE A 215 14.72 -8.78 1.64
C PHE A 215 13.85 -8.46 0.42
N ASP A 216 13.76 -9.34 -0.55
CA ASP A 216 12.99 -9.14 -1.78
C ASP A 216 11.61 -9.83 -1.76
N ALA A 217 11.13 -10.20 -0.57
CA ALA A 217 9.85 -10.86 -0.38
C ALA A 217 8.71 -10.13 -1.09
N MET A 218 7.93 -10.89 -1.86
CA MET A 218 6.71 -10.39 -2.49
C MET A 218 5.50 -10.47 -1.54
N VAL A 219 5.54 -11.32 -0.51
CA VAL A 219 4.44 -11.48 0.45
C VAL A 219 4.97 -11.46 1.88
N ARG A 220 4.44 -10.58 2.72
CA ARG A 220 4.67 -10.54 4.18
C ARG A 220 3.37 -10.46 4.93
N VAL A 221 3.01 -11.49 5.69
CA VAL A 221 1.76 -11.51 6.46
C VAL A 221 1.88 -10.66 7.73
N THR A 222 0.77 -10.01 8.08
CA THR A 222 0.61 -9.20 9.30
C THR A 222 -0.59 -9.69 10.08
N ALA A 223 -0.54 -9.68 11.42
CA ALA A 223 -1.70 -9.94 12.26
C ALA A 223 -2.52 -8.65 12.46
N ALA A 224 -3.84 -8.72 12.27
CA ALA A 224 -4.66 -7.51 12.23
C ALA A 224 -6.09 -7.69 12.78
N PRO A 225 -6.29 -7.85 14.08
CA PRO A 225 -7.60 -7.68 14.69
C PRO A 225 -8.23 -6.35 14.29
N CYS A 226 -9.54 -6.34 14.00
CA CYS A 226 -10.17 -5.27 13.22
C CYS A 226 -10.17 -3.90 13.94
N SER A 227 -10.81 -3.79 15.10
CA SER A 227 -11.00 -2.50 15.79
C SER A 227 -11.47 -2.70 17.24
N PRO A 228 -11.33 -1.69 18.13
CA PRO A 228 -11.76 -1.80 19.53
C PRO A 228 -13.22 -2.19 19.73
N PHE A 229 -14.11 -1.86 18.80
CA PHE A 229 -15.55 -2.16 18.91
C PHE A 229 -15.98 -3.47 18.23
N SER A 230 -15.05 -4.24 17.69
CA SER A 230 -15.31 -5.52 17.01
C SER A 230 -14.45 -6.68 17.52
N VAL A 231 -13.55 -6.40 18.49
CA VAL A 231 -12.54 -7.34 18.97
C VAL A 231 -12.49 -7.33 20.52
N THR A 232 -12.38 -8.52 21.11
CA THR A 232 -12.21 -8.63 22.57
C THR A 232 -10.79 -8.26 23.02
N PRO A 233 -10.59 -7.83 24.29
CA PRO A 233 -9.24 -7.64 24.83
C PRO A 233 -8.36 -8.89 24.75
N GLU A 234 -8.97 -10.07 24.85
CA GLU A 234 -8.30 -11.37 24.80
C GLU A 234 -7.69 -11.61 23.40
N LEU A 235 -8.46 -11.37 22.33
CA LEU A 235 -7.96 -11.51 20.97
C LEU A 235 -6.89 -10.46 20.65
N LEU A 236 -7.04 -9.22 21.11
CA LEU A 236 -6.01 -8.17 20.91
C LEU A 236 -4.69 -8.57 21.58
N ARG A 237 -4.70 -9.02 22.85
CA ARG A 237 -3.46 -9.48 23.53
C ARG A 237 -2.85 -10.68 22.83
N GLY A 238 -3.68 -11.70 22.54
CA GLY A 238 -3.22 -12.93 21.89
C GLY A 238 -2.62 -12.67 20.52
N ALA A 239 -3.20 -11.76 19.74
CA ALA A 239 -2.66 -11.38 18.43
C ALA A 239 -1.32 -10.63 18.54
N ALA A 240 -1.15 -9.73 19.54
CA ALA A 240 0.11 -9.03 19.79
C ALA A 240 1.22 -10.00 20.22
N GLU A 241 0.92 -10.94 21.12
CA GLU A 241 1.85 -11.96 21.56
C GLU A 241 2.24 -12.91 20.40
N LEU A 242 1.26 -13.39 19.63
CA LEU A 242 1.48 -14.25 18.47
C LEU A 242 2.37 -13.55 17.42
N ALA A 243 2.01 -12.34 17.01
CA ALA A 243 2.75 -11.59 15.99
C ALA A 243 4.23 -11.39 16.39
N ARG A 244 4.48 -10.97 17.63
CA ARG A 244 5.84 -10.79 18.15
C ARG A 244 6.61 -12.09 18.25
N SER A 245 5.94 -13.18 18.63
CA SER A 245 6.56 -14.52 18.68
C SER A 245 6.99 -15.03 17.29
N LYS A 246 6.26 -14.62 16.25
CA LYS A 246 6.50 -14.95 14.83
C LYS A 246 7.37 -13.91 14.11
N GLY A 247 7.68 -12.77 14.74
CA GLY A 247 8.45 -11.68 14.13
C GLY A 247 7.72 -10.95 13.00
N VAL A 248 6.38 -10.93 13.03
CA VAL A 248 5.54 -10.20 12.09
C VAL A 248 4.96 -8.93 12.70
N ARG A 249 4.49 -8.01 11.88
CA ARG A 249 3.94 -6.72 12.30
C ARG A 249 2.46 -6.84 12.70
N LEU A 250 1.95 -5.76 13.29
CA LEU A 250 0.60 -5.61 13.83
C LEU A 250 -0.11 -4.44 13.17
N HIS A 251 -1.40 -4.63 12.82
CA HIS A 251 -2.24 -3.60 12.24
C HIS A 251 -3.65 -3.63 12.84
N THR A 252 -4.26 -2.45 13.03
CA THR A 252 -5.66 -2.31 13.46
C THR A 252 -6.18 -0.92 13.07
N HIS A 253 -7.50 -0.69 13.20
CA HIS A 253 -8.07 0.66 13.18
C HIS A 253 -7.99 1.27 14.59
N GLY A 254 -7.79 2.58 14.67
CA GLY A 254 -7.76 3.26 15.96
C GLY A 254 -8.04 4.75 15.87
N ALA A 255 -8.78 5.28 16.83
CA ALA A 255 -9.14 6.69 16.96
C ALA A 255 -9.74 7.29 15.68
N GLU A 256 -10.61 6.51 15.01
CA GLU A 256 -11.19 6.88 13.72
C GLU A 256 -12.36 7.84 13.87
N THR A 257 -13.30 7.56 14.79
CA THR A 257 -14.52 8.36 14.96
C THR A 257 -14.81 8.69 16.43
N VAL A 258 -15.68 9.68 16.63
CA VAL A 258 -16.15 10.05 17.98
C VAL A 258 -16.99 8.94 18.63
N GLU A 259 -17.64 8.11 17.83
CA GLU A 259 -18.41 6.95 18.30
C GLU A 259 -17.48 5.85 18.86
N GLU A 260 -16.32 5.63 18.25
CA GLU A 260 -15.28 4.74 18.78
C GLU A 260 -14.76 5.25 20.12
N GLU A 261 -14.47 6.55 20.22
CA GLU A 261 -14.05 7.19 21.46
C GLU A 261 -15.11 6.99 22.57
N ALA A 262 -16.39 7.21 22.25
CA ALA A 262 -17.49 7.00 23.18
C ALA A 262 -17.60 5.53 23.61
N PHE A 263 -17.51 4.60 22.67
CA PHE A 263 -17.53 3.14 22.94
C PHE A 263 -16.39 2.72 23.88
N CYS A 264 -15.15 3.17 23.62
CA CYS A 264 -14.00 2.83 24.45
C CYS A 264 -14.12 3.40 25.86
N ARG A 265 -14.59 4.66 26.02
CA ARG A 265 -14.80 5.27 27.32
C ARG A 265 -15.91 4.58 28.12
N GLU A 266 -17.01 4.23 27.49
CA GLU A 266 -18.13 3.54 28.15
C GLU A 266 -17.73 2.13 28.58
N ARG A 267 -17.05 1.37 27.72
CA ARG A 267 -16.78 -0.05 27.94
C ARG A 267 -15.49 -0.30 28.72
N PHE A 268 -14.45 0.51 28.48
CA PHE A 268 -13.11 0.28 29.05
C PHE A 268 -12.65 1.41 29.99
N GLY A 269 -13.39 2.51 30.08
CA GLY A 269 -13.08 3.64 30.95
C GLY A 269 -11.95 4.54 30.44
N MET A 270 -11.49 4.36 29.19
CA MET A 270 -10.36 5.09 28.61
C MET A 270 -10.56 5.31 27.11
N GLY A 271 -9.79 6.22 26.50
CA GLY A 271 -9.81 6.44 25.06
C GLY A 271 -9.19 5.30 24.26
N PRO A 272 -9.37 5.26 22.90
CA PRO A 272 -8.87 4.18 22.06
C PRO A 272 -7.35 3.96 22.15
N THR A 273 -6.56 5.04 22.15
CA THR A 273 -5.10 4.97 22.25
C THR A 273 -4.64 4.35 23.58
N ASP A 274 -5.20 4.82 24.72
CA ASP A 274 -4.87 4.30 26.04
C ASP A 274 -5.28 2.82 26.17
N TYR A 275 -6.43 2.47 25.61
CA TYR A 275 -6.93 1.10 25.59
C TYR A 275 -5.99 0.17 24.81
N LEU A 276 -5.62 0.56 23.58
CA LEU A 276 -4.70 -0.21 22.77
C LEU A 276 -3.30 -0.30 23.39
N GLU A 277 -2.78 0.79 23.99
CA GLU A 277 -1.54 0.79 24.76
C GLU A 277 -1.58 -0.25 25.90
N SER A 278 -2.68 -0.29 26.67
CA SER A 278 -2.86 -1.24 27.78
C SER A 278 -2.84 -2.71 27.37
N LEU A 279 -3.05 -2.99 26.09
CA LEU A 279 -3.04 -4.32 25.47
C LEU A 279 -1.75 -4.62 24.68
N GLY A 280 -0.75 -3.70 24.75
CA GLY A 280 0.53 -3.88 24.08
C GLY A 280 0.53 -3.48 22.61
N TRP A 281 -0.41 -2.66 22.14
CA TRP A 281 -0.58 -2.25 20.75
C TRP A 281 0.11 -0.92 20.42
N LEU A 282 1.19 -0.57 21.12
CA LEU A 282 2.12 0.48 20.70
C LEU A 282 3.52 -0.10 20.53
N GLY A 283 4.22 0.35 19.49
CA GLY A 283 5.58 -0.08 19.16
C GLY A 283 5.92 0.18 17.70
N GLU A 284 7.20 0.10 17.36
CA GLU A 284 7.67 0.24 15.97
C GLU A 284 7.19 -0.89 15.04
N ASP A 285 6.72 -2.00 15.61
CA ASP A 285 6.11 -3.13 14.92
C ASP A 285 4.61 -2.95 14.66
N VAL A 286 4.00 -1.85 15.12
CA VAL A 286 2.56 -1.57 15.05
C VAL A 286 2.28 -0.38 14.16
N TRP A 287 1.20 -0.44 13.38
CA TRP A 287 0.61 0.76 12.78
C TRP A 287 -0.91 0.72 12.83
N MET A 288 -1.54 1.88 12.90
CA MET A 288 -2.99 2.03 12.98
C MET A 288 -3.52 2.84 11.81
N ALA A 289 -4.69 2.43 11.30
CA ALA A 289 -5.40 3.20 10.30
C ALA A 289 -6.15 4.37 10.93
N HIS A 290 -6.30 5.45 10.15
CA HIS A 290 -7.06 6.69 10.40
C HIS A 290 -6.44 7.62 11.44
N CYS A 291 -6.43 7.28 12.73
CA CYS A 291 -5.87 8.09 13.83
C CYS A 291 -6.31 9.56 13.77
N ILE A 292 -7.62 9.79 13.59
CA ILE A 292 -8.20 11.13 13.35
C ILE A 292 -8.35 11.90 14.65
N HIS A 293 -8.92 11.24 15.69
CA HIS A 293 -9.29 11.84 16.96
C HIS A 293 -8.19 11.66 18.02
N MET A 294 -6.94 11.95 17.65
CA MET A 294 -5.80 11.93 18.57
C MET A 294 -5.56 13.28 19.20
N ASP A 295 -5.32 13.30 20.50
CA ASP A 295 -4.86 14.49 21.21
C ASP A 295 -3.31 14.60 21.24
N ASP A 296 -2.76 15.59 21.93
CA ASP A 296 -1.31 15.79 22.01
C ASP A 296 -0.60 14.66 22.76
N SER A 297 -1.26 14.06 23.75
CA SER A 297 -0.74 12.91 24.51
C SER A 297 -0.64 11.66 23.62
N ASP A 298 -1.68 11.41 22.82
CA ASP A 298 -1.71 10.27 21.89
C ASP A 298 -0.58 10.38 20.86
N ILE A 299 -0.44 11.57 20.24
CA ILE A 299 0.64 11.84 19.27
C ILE A 299 2.01 11.65 19.92
N ALA A 300 2.20 12.12 21.17
CA ALA A 300 3.45 11.96 21.90
C ALA A 300 3.78 10.47 22.18
N LYS A 301 2.76 9.65 22.51
CA LYS A 301 2.93 8.20 22.69
C LYS A 301 3.34 7.50 21.39
N PHE A 302 2.69 7.81 20.27
CA PHE A 302 3.04 7.27 18.96
C PHE A 302 4.47 7.65 18.56
N ALA A 303 4.86 8.90 18.76
CA ALA A 303 6.22 9.37 18.51
C ALA A 303 7.26 8.65 19.37
N ALA A 304 6.97 8.49 20.68
CA ALA A 304 7.90 7.84 21.62
C ALA A 304 8.08 6.35 21.36
N THR A 305 7.06 5.66 20.84
CA THR A 305 7.08 4.22 20.58
C THR A 305 7.41 3.86 19.14
N GLY A 306 7.40 4.84 18.22
CA GLY A 306 7.58 4.59 16.78
C GLY A 306 6.36 3.94 16.11
N THR A 307 5.18 3.99 16.76
CA THR A 307 3.93 3.47 16.20
C THR A 307 3.55 4.23 14.95
N GLY A 308 3.24 3.52 13.85
CA GLY A 308 2.92 4.10 12.56
C GLY A 308 1.44 4.46 12.39
N VAL A 309 1.16 5.34 11.43
CA VAL A 309 -0.19 5.75 11.04
C VAL A 309 -0.40 5.56 9.54
N ALA A 310 -1.50 4.91 9.17
CA ALA A 310 -2.00 4.87 7.80
C ALA A 310 -3.07 5.97 7.63
N HIS A 311 -2.72 7.08 6.99
CA HIS A 311 -3.63 8.18 6.74
C HIS A 311 -4.46 7.94 5.49
N CYS A 312 -5.81 7.94 5.62
CA CYS A 312 -6.77 7.64 4.55
C CYS A 312 -7.65 8.88 4.26
N PRO A 313 -7.11 9.93 3.62
CA PRO A 313 -7.78 11.22 3.53
C PRO A 313 -9.12 11.18 2.80
N SER A 314 -9.23 10.42 1.71
CA SER A 314 -10.49 10.31 0.95
C SER A 314 -11.58 9.57 1.72
N SER A 315 -11.25 8.44 2.33
CA SER A 315 -12.19 7.68 3.15
C SER A 315 -12.67 8.50 4.34
N ASN A 316 -11.74 9.12 5.09
CA ASN A 316 -12.07 9.99 6.22
C ASN A 316 -13.06 11.11 5.83
N ALA A 317 -12.87 11.69 4.64
CA ALA A 317 -13.77 12.72 4.11
C ALA A 317 -15.11 12.13 3.65
N ARG A 318 -15.10 10.96 2.99
CA ARG A 318 -16.28 10.28 2.42
C ARG A 318 -17.29 9.86 3.50
N ILE A 319 -16.81 9.35 4.63
CA ILE A 319 -17.66 8.97 5.77
C ILE A 319 -17.78 10.07 6.85
N ALA A 320 -17.24 11.27 6.56
CA ALA A 320 -17.24 12.44 7.45
C ALA A 320 -16.63 12.15 8.86
N ALA A 321 -15.63 11.26 8.93
CA ALA A 321 -14.97 10.89 10.18
C ALA A 321 -14.16 12.04 10.80
N GLY A 322 -13.63 12.95 9.97
CA GLY A 322 -12.89 14.13 10.45
C GLY A 322 -11.57 14.38 9.69
N ILE A 323 -10.76 15.29 10.21
CA ILE A 323 -9.45 15.66 9.63
C ILE A 323 -8.34 15.25 10.59
N ALA A 324 -7.55 14.25 10.21
CA ALA A 324 -6.40 13.79 10.99
C ALA A 324 -5.32 14.88 11.14
N ARG A 325 -4.61 14.85 12.25
CA ARG A 325 -3.57 15.83 12.63
C ARG A 325 -2.20 15.48 12.02
N VAL A 326 -2.18 15.11 10.74
CA VAL A 326 -0.95 14.66 10.04
C VAL A 326 0.23 15.63 10.17
N PRO A 327 0.07 16.97 10.00
CA PRO A 327 1.18 17.89 10.21
C PRO A 327 1.77 17.83 11.64
N ASP A 328 0.92 17.69 12.68
CA ASP A 328 1.36 17.58 14.06
C ASP A 328 2.08 16.25 14.31
N MET A 329 1.56 15.15 13.75
CA MET A 329 2.19 13.83 13.82
C MET A 329 3.59 13.85 13.18
N LEU A 330 3.72 14.43 11.99
CA LEU A 330 5.02 14.55 11.30
C LEU A 330 6.00 15.42 12.10
N ALA A 331 5.53 16.54 12.68
CA ALA A 331 6.37 17.42 13.51
C ALA A 331 6.85 16.71 14.78
N ALA A 332 6.06 15.80 15.34
CA ALA A 332 6.43 14.95 16.47
C ALA A 332 7.31 13.76 16.12
N GLY A 333 7.49 13.45 14.82
CA GLY A 333 8.30 12.32 14.35
C GLY A 333 7.54 10.99 14.24
N VAL A 334 6.21 10.99 14.27
CA VAL A 334 5.39 9.81 14.05
C VAL A 334 5.55 9.33 12.60
N PRO A 335 5.82 8.04 12.34
CA PRO A 335 5.80 7.48 11.00
C PRO A 335 4.39 7.55 10.39
N VAL A 336 4.21 8.23 9.27
CA VAL A 336 2.92 8.34 8.58
C VAL A 336 3.07 7.89 7.14
N GLY A 337 2.19 6.99 6.70
CA GLY A 337 2.00 6.56 5.32
C GLY A 337 0.61 6.91 4.82
N LEU A 338 0.37 6.77 3.51
CA LEU A 338 -0.96 6.91 2.92
C LEU A 338 -1.64 5.55 2.74
N GLY A 339 -2.95 5.52 2.97
CA GLY A 339 -3.83 4.41 2.65
C GLY A 339 -5.01 4.88 1.81
N VAL A 340 -5.47 4.05 0.88
CA VAL A 340 -6.70 4.34 0.14
C VAL A 340 -7.94 3.94 0.92
N ASP A 341 -7.79 3.02 1.89
CA ASP A 341 -8.89 2.35 2.59
C ASP A 341 -9.74 1.45 1.66
N GLY A 342 -10.82 0.88 2.17
CA GLY A 342 -11.74 0.07 1.39
C GLY A 342 -12.47 0.86 0.31
N ALA A 343 -12.67 0.22 -0.83
CA ALA A 343 -13.31 0.88 -1.96
C ALA A 343 -14.82 1.18 -1.76
N ALA A 344 -15.42 0.72 -0.67
CA ALA A 344 -16.78 1.12 -0.30
C ALA A 344 -16.81 2.46 0.47
N SER A 345 -15.65 2.98 0.89
CA SER A 345 -15.47 4.32 1.47
C SER A 345 -14.51 5.21 0.66
N ASN A 346 -13.89 4.66 -0.39
CA ASN A 346 -13.09 5.39 -1.38
C ASN A 346 -13.21 4.70 -2.74
N GLU A 347 -14.27 5.03 -3.46
CA GLU A 347 -14.68 4.35 -4.67
C GLU A 347 -13.65 4.39 -5.80
N SER A 348 -12.71 5.34 -5.80
CA SER A 348 -11.63 5.40 -6.79
C SER A 348 -10.57 4.32 -6.56
N GLY A 349 -10.18 4.08 -5.30
CA GLY A 349 -9.12 3.15 -4.93
C GLY A 349 -7.73 3.50 -5.50
N GLU A 350 -7.51 4.76 -5.90
CA GLU A 350 -6.28 5.23 -6.55
C GLU A 350 -5.35 5.92 -5.54
N LEU A 351 -4.21 5.31 -5.23
CA LEU A 351 -3.26 5.90 -4.27
C LEU A 351 -2.62 7.21 -4.79
N GLY A 352 -2.46 7.36 -6.09
CA GLY A 352 -1.94 8.59 -6.69
C GLY A 352 -2.79 9.82 -6.36
N THR A 353 -4.11 9.67 -6.25
CA THR A 353 -5.02 10.77 -5.89
C THR A 353 -4.95 11.13 -4.41
N GLU A 354 -4.57 10.18 -3.54
CA GLU A 354 -4.42 10.42 -2.11
C GLU A 354 -3.27 11.38 -1.80
N LEU A 355 -2.25 11.49 -2.64
CA LEU A 355 -1.19 12.48 -2.51
C LEU A 355 -1.77 13.91 -2.45
N ARG A 356 -2.64 14.23 -3.40
CA ARG A 356 -3.31 15.53 -3.47
C ARG A 356 -4.30 15.73 -2.34
N ASN A 357 -5.10 14.72 -2.03
CA ASN A 357 -6.15 14.80 -1.01
C ASN A 357 -5.54 14.99 0.38
N ALA A 358 -4.46 14.28 0.72
CA ALA A 358 -3.71 14.49 1.96
C ALA A 358 -3.21 15.93 2.10
N LEU A 359 -2.63 16.48 1.02
CA LEU A 359 -2.13 17.86 1.00
C LEU A 359 -3.27 18.88 1.18
N LEU A 360 -4.36 18.76 0.42
CA LEU A 360 -5.47 19.72 0.46
C LEU A 360 -6.19 19.70 1.81
N ILE A 361 -6.47 18.50 2.35
CA ILE A 361 -7.15 18.34 3.63
C ILE A 361 -6.27 18.84 4.79
N ALA A 362 -4.97 18.56 4.79
CA ALA A 362 -4.04 19.10 5.78
C ALA A 362 -4.02 20.64 5.76
N ARG A 363 -4.01 21.24 4.56
CA ARG A 363 -4.05 22.71 4.39
C ARG A 363 -5.37 23.34 4.81
N LEU A 364 -6.48 22.63 4.62
CA LEU A 364 -7.79 23.09 5.09
C LEU A 364 -7.81 23.25 6.62
N ARG A 365 -7.12 22.37 7.34
CA ARG A 365 -6.99 22.44 8.80
C ARG A 365 -5.91 23.44 9.27
N GLY A 366 -4.70 23.36 8.68
CA GLY A 366 -3.50 24.00 9.21
C GLY A 366 -2.97 25.19 8.39
N GLY A 367 -3.66 25.59 7.32
CA GLY A 367 -3.24 26.68 6.43
C GLY A 367 -2.30 26.22 5.31
N PRO A 368 -1.88 27.12 4.40
CA PRO A 368 -1.24 26.78 3.13
C PRO A 368 0.14 26.11 3.29
N GLY A 369 0.79 26.27 4.42
CA GLY A 369 2.09 25.65 4.73
C GLY A 369 2.01 24.32 5.48
N ALA A 370 0.81 23.82 5.81
CA ALA A 370 0.63 22.64 6.66
C ALA A 370 1.23 21.36 6.06
N LEU A 371 1.17 21.21 4.73
CA LEU A 371 1.80 20.10 4.01
C LEU A 371 2.28 20.58 2.63
N THR A 372 3.49 20.18 2.25
CA THR A 372 4.08 20.48 0.92
C THR A 372 3.85 19.32 -0.05
N ALA A 373 4.04 19.56 -1.36
CA ALA A 373 3.93 18.50 -2.37
C ALA A 373 4.97 17.39 -2.14
N ARG A 374 6.19 17.74 -1.72
CA ARG A 374 7.25 16.76 -1.40
C ARG A 374 6.92 15.93 -0.17
N GLN A 375 6.37 16.54 0.86
CA GLN A 375 5.88 15.79 2.03
C GLN A 375 4.73 14.84 1.66
N ALA A 376 3.78 15.28 0.82
CA ALA A 376 2.71 14.40 0.34
C ALA A 376 3.27 13.20 -0.45
N LEU A 377 4.22 13.43 -1.36
CA LEU A 377 4.91 12.35 -2.09
C LEU A 377 5.66 11.41 -1.12
N ARG A 378 6.33 11.97 -0.10
CA ARG A 378 7.00 11.17 0.94
C ARG A 378 6.03 10.31 1.73
N LEU A 379 4.83 10.79 2.09
CA LEU A 379 3.79 9.98 2.74
C LEU A 379 3.41 8.76 1.88
N GLY A 380 3.26 8.95 0.58
CA GLY A 380 2.89 7.89 -0.37
C GLY A 380 4.06 6.96 -0.77
N THR A 381 5.29 7.21 -0.33
CA THR A 381 6.49 6.46 -0.71
C THR A 381 7.31 6.04 0.50
N ALA A 382 8.36 6.80 0.89
CA ALA A 382 9.24 6.47 2.01
C ALA A 382 8.49 6.40 3.36
N GLY A 383 7.48 7.26 3.57
CA GLY A 383 6.62 7.20 4.75
C GLY A 383 5.85 5.88 4.82
N GLY A 384 5.21 5.49 3.72
CA GLY A 384 4.51 4.19 3.63
C GLY A 384 5.46 3.02 3.83
N ALA A 385 6.64 3.04 3.22
CA ALA A 385 7.67 2.02 3.42
C ALA A 385 8.10 1.90 4.89
N LYS A 386 8.28 3.04 5.58
CA LYS A 386 8.59 3.09 7.01
C LYS A 386 7.48 2.47 7.86
N VAL A 387 6.22 2.84 7.59
CA VAL A 387 5.05 2.27 8.28
C VAL A 387 4.97 0.76 8.12
N LEU A 388 5.28 0.23 6.94
CA LEU A 388 5.28 -1.22 6.68
C LEU A 388 6.57 -1.93 7.12
N GLY A 389 7.59 -1.21 7.66
CA GLY A 389 8.87 -1.78 8.07
C GLY A 389 9.72 -2.25 6.88
N ARG A 390 9.64 -1.57 5.75
CA ARG A 390 10.33 -1.89 4.49
C ARG A 390 11.20 -0.75 3.96
N GLU A 391 11.49 0.25 4.76
CA GLU A 391 12.24 1.45 4.37
C GLU A 391 13.67 1.15 3.87
N HIS A 392 14.23 0.00 4.24
CA HIS A 392 15.55 -0.44 3.75
C HIS A 392 15.47 -1.11 2.37
N GLU A 393 14.27 -1.43 1.90
CA GLU A 393 14.03 -2.21 0.68
C GLU A 393 13.42 -1.37 -0.43
N ILE A 394 12.42 -0.53 -0.11
CA ILE A 394 11.59 0.24 -1.04
C ILE A 394 11.35 1.67 -0.51
N GLY A 395 10.58 2.47 -1.26
CA GLY A 395 10.09 3.79 -0.83
C GLY A 395 11.02 4.95 -1.17
N SER A 396 12.24 4.68 -1.65
CA SER A 396 13.16 5.69 -2.21
C SER A 396 13.99 5.09 -3.35
N LEU A 397 14.49 5.96 -4.25
CA LEU A 397 15.37 5.56 -5.34
C LEU A 397 16.83 5.67 -4.87
N GLU A 398 17.35 4.57 -4.34
CA GLU A 398 18.72 4.48 -3.85
C GLU A 398 19.40 3.20 -4.36
N PRO A 399 20.69 3.25 -4.74
CA PRO A 399 21.43 2.04 -5.13
C PRO A 399 21.35 0.95 -4.06
N GLY A 400 21.07 -0.29 -4.50
CA GLY A 400 20.90 -1.46 -3.64
C GLY A 400 19.45 -1.73 -3.19
N LYS A 401 18.54 -0.76 -3.23
CA LYS A 401 17.12 -0.99 -2.98
C LYS A 401 16.44 -1.72 -4.14
N LEU A 402 15.26 -2.25 -3.88
CA LEU A 402 14.47 -2.92 -4.90
C LEU A 402 13.98 -1.92 -5.95
N ALA A 403 13.92 -2.37 -7.18
CA ALA A 403 13.46 -1.56 -8.30
C ALA A 403 11.93 -1.54 -8.36
N ASP A 404 11.34 -0.88 -7.36
CA ASP A 404 9.93 -0.51 -7.26
C ASP A 404 9.85 0.98 -7.59
N LEU A 405 9.51 1.34 -8.84
CA LEU A 405 9.52 2.73 -9.32
C LEU A 405 8.39 3.03 -10.31
N ALA A 406 8.00 4.30 -10.36
CA ALA A 406 6.97 4.82 -11.24
C ALA A 406 7.52 5.95 -12.12
N MET A 407 7.14 5.98 -13.40
CA MET A 407 7.49 7.00 -14.38
C MET A 407 6.21 7.68 -14.87
N TRP A 408 6.08 8.96 -14.54
CA TRP A 408 4.88 9.78 -14.76
C TRP A 408 5.10 10.78 -15.87
N ARG A 409 4.16 10.90 -16.80
CA ARG A 409 4.19 11.96 -17.80
C ARG A 409 3.71 13.27 -17.20
N VAL A 410 4.56 14.31 -17.22
CA VAL A 410 4.28 15.63 -16.61
C VAL A 410 4.46 16.79 -17.59
N ASP A 411 4.43 16.52 -18.89
CA ASP A 411 4.58 17.52 -19.97
C ASP A 411 3.37 17.62 -20.90
N ASP A 412 2.31 16.85 -20.65
CA ASP A 412 1.10 16.89 -21.44
C ASP A 412 0.29 18.19 -21.24
N VAL A 413 -0.82 18.34 -21.96
CA VAL A 413 -1.66 19.54 -21.91
C VAL A 413 -2.18 19.88 -20.51
N LEU A 414 -2.36 18.87 -19.62
CA LEU A 414 -2.89 19.04 -18.27
C LEU A 414 -1.80 19.46 -17.27
N HIS A 415 -0.51 19.27 -17.61
CA HIS A 415 0.63 19.55 -16.74
C HIS A 415 1.53 20.65 -17.31
N SER A 416 1.39 20.99 -18.60
CA SER A 416 2.18 22.03 -19.27
C SER A 416 2.07 23.38 -18.54
N GLY A 417 3.23 24.03 -18.33
CA GLY A 417 3.31 25.30 -17.60
C GLY A 417 3.51 25.15 -16.09
N ILE A 418 3.50 23.93 -15.52
CA ILE A 418 3.92 23.67 -14.14
C ILE A 418 5.40 23.33 -14.17
N ALA A 419 6.25 24.26 -13.69
CA ALA A 419 7.70 24.13 -13.79
C ALA A 419 8.29 23.09 -12.81
N ASP A 420 7.64 22.84 -11.67
CA ASP A 420 8.07 21.87 -10.66
C ASP A 420 7.41 20.50 -10.94
N PRO A 421 8.17 19.47 -11.34
CA PRO A 421 7.61 18.16 -11.69
C PRO A 421 6.89 17.45 -10.51
N VAL A 422 7.38 17.65 -9.27
CA VAL A 422 6.72 17.10 -8.07
C VAL A 422 5.40 17.82 -7.80
N ALA A 423 5.37 19.14 -7.99
CA ALA A 423 4.11 19.89 -7.89
C ALA A 423 3.13 19.51 -9.01
N ALA A 424 3.63 19.24 -10.23
CA ALA A 424 2.81 18.74 -11.33
C ALA A 424 2.13 17.40 -10.98
N LEU A 425 2.89 16.45 -10.43
CA LEU A 425 2.36 15.15 -9.99
C LEU A 425 1.31 15.30 -8.87
N VAL A 426 1.60 16.10 -7.84
CA VAL A 426 0.78 16.15 -6.61
C VAL A 426 -0.40 17.12 -6.72
N LEU A 427 -0.21 18.29 -7.34
CA LEU A 427 -1.22 19.36 -7.41
C LEU A 427 -1.94 19.42 -8.76
N GLY A 428 -1.33 18.88 -9.81
CA GLY A 428 -1.90 18.82 -11.15
C GLY A 428 -3.11 17.87 -11.25
N ALA A 429 -3.51 17.59 -12.48
CA ALA A 429 -4.42 16.49 -12.76
C ALA A 429 -3.73 15.15 -12.44
N ALA A 430 -4.49 14.04 -12.45
CA ALA A 430 -3.89 12.71 -12.34
C ALA A 430 -2.89 12.51 -13.48
N ALA A 431 -1.59 12.38 -13.14
CA ALA A 431 -0.53 12.25 -14.13
C ALA A 431 -0.59 10.86 -14.80
N PRO A 432 -0.54 10.79 -16.15
CA PRO A 432 -0.48 9.51 -16.84
C PRO A 432 0.75 8.70 -16.42
N LEU A 433 0.53 7.47 -16.00
CA LEU A 433 1.59 6.52 -15.66
C LEU A 433 2.12 5.85 -16.93
N THR A 434 3.36 6.14 -17.29
CA THR A 434 3.97 5.55 -18.49
C THR A 434 4.60 4.20 -18.21
N LEU A 435 5.22 4.02 -17.03
CA LEU A 435 5.88 2.79 -16.63
C LEU A 435 5.74 2.58 -15.12
N LEU A 436 5.49 1.34 -14.73
CA LEU A 436 5.60 0.90 -13.34
C LEU A 436 6.45 -0.36 -13.27
N LEU A 437 7.51 -0.32 -12.48
CA LEU A 437 8.31 -1.49 -12.15
C LEU A 437 8.01 -1.95 -10.72
N VAL A 438 7.76 -3.25 -10.55
CA VAL A 438 7.70 -3.92 -9.25
C VAL A 438 8.75 -5.03 -9.24
N ASN A 439 9.66 -4.99 -8.28
CA ASN A 439 10.76 -5.94 -8.18
C ASN A 439 11.55 -6.04 -9.51
N GLY A 440 11.76 -4.89 -10.18
CA GLY A 440 12.45 -4.79 -11.47
C GLY A 440 11.68 -5.30 -12.68
N ARG A 441 10.41 -5.70 -12.54
CA ARG A 441 9.57 -6.20 -13.61
C ARG A 441 8.50 -5.19 -14.01
N GLU A 442 8.27 -5.05 -15.29
CA GLU A 442 7.21 -4.18 -15.82
C GLU A 442 5.84 -4.76 -15.50
N VAL A 443 5.02 -4.01 -14.77
CA VAL A 443 3.64 -4.37 -14.42
C VAL A 443 2.62 -3.43 -15.04
N VAL A 444 3.01 -2.18 -15.34
CA VAL A 444 2.23 -1.23 -16.13
C VAL A 444 3.11 -0.63 -17.22
N GLU A 445 2.60 -0.58 -18.44
CA GLU A 445 3.20 0.10 -19.59
C GLU A 445 2.15 0.94 -20.31
N GLN A 446 2.45 2.22 -20.55
CA GLN A 446 1.56 3.18 -21.22
C GLN A 446 0.14 3.23 -20.60
N GLY A 447 0.06 3.14 -19.26
CA GLY A 447 -1.20 3.18 -18.52
C GLY A 447 -1.99 1.87 -18.49
N HIS A 448 -1.47 0.79 -19.08
CA HIS A 448 -2.11 -0.52 -19.13
C HIS A 448 -1.35 -1.58 -18.34
N LEU A 449 -2.08 -2.52 -17.75
CA LEU A 449 -1.48 -3.66 -17.06
C LEU A 449 -0.80 -4.59 -18.07
N SER A 450 0.47 -4.95 -17.81
CA SER A 450 1.27 -5.74 -18.75
C SER A 450 1.08 -7.26 -18.61
N ARG A 451 0.45 -7.73 -17.54
CA ARG A 451 0.44 -9.16 -17.15
C ARG A 451 -0.93 -9.82 -17.25
N VAL A 452 -2.00 -9.06 -17.34
CA VAL A 452 -3.39 -9.52 -17.26
C VAL A 452 -4.26 -8.77 -18.26
N ASP A 453 -5.42 -9.33 -18.58
CA ASP A 453 -6.45 -8.69 -19.39
C ASP A 453 -7.38 -7.85 -18.50
N GLU A 454 -7.30 -6.51 -18.62
CA GLU A 454 -8.12 -5.56 -17.83
C GLU A 454 -9.63 -5.74 -18.09
N GLU A 455 -10.03 -6.13 -19.31
CA GLU A 455 -11.43 -6.38 -19.61
C GLU A 455 -11.95 -7.66 -18.94
N GLU A 456 -11.09 -8.67 -18.82
CA GLU A 456 -11.43 -9.89 -18.09
C GLU A 456 -11.62 -9.60 -16.60
N ILE A 457 -10.72 -8.81 -15.99
CA ILE A 457 -10.87 -8.34 -14.60
C ILE A 457 -12.20 -7.61 -14.44
N ALA A 458 -12.54 -6.67 -15.32
CA ALA A 458 -13.77 -5.90 -15.24
C ALA A 458 -15.03 -6.80 -15.33
N ARG A 459 -15.01 -7.82 -16.20
CA ARG A 459 -16.08 -8.81 -16.30
C ARG A 459 -16.21 -9.66 -15.03
N ASN A 460 -15.09 -10.09 -14.44
CA ASN A 460 -15.06 -10.90 -13.23
C ASN A 460 -15.58 -10.12 -12.02
N VAL A 461 -15.13 -8.89 -11.84
CA VAL A 461 -15.62 -7.96 -10.80
C VAL A 461 -17.13 -7.73 -10.93
N SER A 462 -17.62 -7.47 -12.16
CA SER A 462 -19.05 -7.23 -12.38
C SER A 462 -19.89 -8.47 -12.05
N ARG A 463 -19.43 -9.67 -12.38
CA ARG A 463 -20.09 -10.93 -12.02
C ARG A 463 -20.09 -11.16 -10.51
N ALA A 464 -18.95 -10.96 -9.84
CA ALA A 464 -18.83 -11.10 -8.40
C ALA A 464 -19.77 -10.13 -7.67
N ALA A 465 -19.79 -8.86 -8.05
CA ALA A 465 -20.69 -7.86 -7.49
C ALA A 465 -22.17 -8.20 -7.72
N ALA A 466 -22.54 -8.70 -8.89
CA ALA A 466 -23.92 -9.13 -9.18
C ALA A 466 -24.31 -10.36 -8.33
N ARG A 467 -23.40 -11.33 -8.18
CA ARG A 467 -23.60 -12.54 -7.36
C ARG A 467 -23.77 -12.19 -5.88
N LEU A 468 -22.97 -11.25 -5.36
CA LEU A 468 -23.08 -10.80 -3.97
C LEU A 468 -24.42 -10.11 -3.69
N ARG A 469 -24.88 -9.24 -4.61
CA ARG A 469 -26.19 -8.56 -4.48
C ARG A 469 -27.39 -9.49 -4.60
N ALA A 470 -27.22 -10.69 -5.13
CA ALA A 470 -28.29 -11.69 -5.26
C ALA A 470 -28.43 -12.61 -4.05
N LYS A 471 -27.47 -12.57 -3.11
CA LYS A 471 -27.52 -13.28 -1.80
C LYS A 471 -28.33 -12.47 -0.78
#